data_c58405ed1411f92b910632c1b3c50a52
#
_entry.id   c58405ed1411f92b910632c1b3c50a52
#
_cell.length_a   1.000
_cell.length_b   1.000
_cell.length_c   1.000
_cell.angle_alpha   90.00
_cell.angle_beta   90.00
_cell.angle_gamma   90.00
#
_symmetry.space_group_name_H-M   'P 1'
#
loop_
_entity.id
_entity.type
_entity.pdbx_description
1 polymer ?
#
loop_
_entity_poly.entity_id
_entity_poly.type
_entity_poly.pdbx_seq_one_letter_code
_entity_poly.pdbx_strand_id
1 'polypeptide(L)'
;MKFLTLNTHSWMEKDPEQKFQLLLQDIVENSYDLICFQEINQEITSAQVEAGPLYQPLPSAELIHQDHYVRLLVEKLAEKGLKYYWTWAYNHIGYDRYHEGVAILSNTPIEAREILVSDVDDPTDYHTRRVALAETVVEGKELAVASVHLSWWDKGFQEEWARFEAVLKELNKPLLLAGDFNNPAGQEGYQAILASPLNLQDAFEVAKERSGSYTVPPEIDGWKGNSEPLRIDYVFTSKDIQVERLQVVFDGQQNPQVSDHYGLQAELSWKD
;
A
#
# COMPACT_ATOMS: atom_id res chain seq x y z
N MET A 1 -12.38 -0.63 12.74
CA MET A 1 -11.70 -0.14 11.53
C MET A 1 -11.39 -1.29 10.60
N LYS A 2 -11.85 -1.24 9.34
CA LYS A 2 -11.52 -2.20 8.29
C LYS A 2 -10.43 -1.65 7.38
N PHE A 3 -9.43 -2.43 7.11
CA PHE A 3 -8.24 -2.02 6.37
C PHE A 3 -7.91 -3.02 5.24
N LEU A 4 -7.40 -2.51 4.12
CA LEU A 4 -6.87 -3.30 3.01
C LEU A 4 -5.51 -2.76 2.59
N THR A 5 -4.55 -3.64 2.29
CA THR A 5 -3.38 -3.31 1.48
C THR A 5 -3.21 -4.31 0.35
N LEU A 6 -2.77 -3.82 -0.81
CA LEU A 6 -2.53 -4.62 -2.00
C LEU A 6 -1.50 -3.93 -2.91
N ASN A 7 -0.44 -4.64 -3.26
CA ASN A 7 0.30 -4.31 -4.46
C ASN A 7 -0.56 -4.72 -5.66
N THR A 8 -1.00 -3.74 -6.44
CA THR A 8 -2.06 -3.94 -7.44
C THR A 8 -1.54 -4.40 -8.78
N HIS A 9 -0.23 -4.19 -9.07
CA HIS A 9 0.33 -4.32 -10.41
C HIS A 9 -0.50 -3.58 -11.51
N SER A 10 -1.63 -3.03 -11.11
CA SER A 10 -2.55 -2.15 -11.85
C SER A 10 -2.79 -2.59 -13.31
N TRP A 11 -2.52 -1.70 -14.29
CA TRP A 11 -2.73 -1.99 -15.71
C TRP A 11 -1.72 -2.96 -16.33
N MET A 12 -0.73 -3.41 -15.55
CA MET A 12 0.25 -4.42 -15.99
C MET A 12 -0.30 -5.85 -15.94
N GLU A 13 -1.40 -6.05 -15.22
CA GLU A 13 -2.02 -7.36 -15.08
C GLU A 13 -2.60 -7.91 -16.40
N LYS A 14 -2.67 -9.23 -16.49
CA LYS A 14 -3.45 -9.88 -17.53
C LYS A 14 -4.94 -9.66 -17.25
N ASP A 15 -5.71 -9.26 -18.27
CA ASP A 15 -7.14 -8.93 -18.16
C ASP A 15 -7.42 -7.83 -17.12
N PRO A 16 -6.72 -6.66 -17.19
CA PRO A 16 -6.68 -5.67 -16.13
C PRO A 16 -8.05 -5.06 -15.83
N GLU A 17 -8.92 -4.87 -16.82
CA GLU A 17 -10.28 -4.36 -16.61
C GLU A 17 -11.13 -5.31 -15.78
N GLN A 18 -11.01 -6.63 -16.01
CA GLN A 18 -11.73 -7.62 -15.21
C GLN A 18 -11.24 -7.62 -13.78
N LYS A 19 -9.93 -7.58 -13.57
CA LYS A 19 -9.31 -7.52 -12.23
C LYS A 19 -9.67 -6.23 -11.50
N PHE A 20 -9.69 -5.11 -12.20
CA PHE A 20 -10.19 -3.84 -11.66
C PHE A 20 -11.64 -3.95 -11.17
N GLN A 21 -12.54 -4.59 -11.94
CA GLN A 21 -13.94 -4.76 -11.52
C GLN A 21 -14.08 -5.69 -10.31
N LEU A 22 -13.25 -6.74 -10.20
CA LEU A 22 -13.24 -7.62 -9.04
C LEU A 22 -12.76 -6.88 -7.77
N LEU A 23 -11.70 -6.08 -7.88
CA LEU A 23 -11.23 -5.24 -6.78
C LEU A 23 -12.28 -4.20 -6.38
N LEU A 24 -12.90 -3.53 -7.35
CA LEU A 24 -13.99 -2.58 -7.10
C LEU A 24 -15.16 -3.25 -6.35
N GLN A 25 -15.56 -4.43 -6.77
CA GLN A 25 -16.64 -5.17 -6.11
C GLN A 25 -16.29 -5.51 -4.66
N ASP A 26 -15.09 -5.99 -4.41
CA ASP A 26 -14.62 -6.32 -3.05
C ASP A 26 -14.64 -5.08 -2.14
N ILE A 27 -14.18 -3.92 -2.64
CA ILE A 27 -14.20 -2.68 -1.86
C ILE A 27 -15.63 -2.24 -1.55
N VAL A 28 -16.55 -2.39 -2.50
CA VAL A 28 -17.98 -2.09 -2.28
C VAL A 28 -18.60 -2.99 -1.22
N GLU A 29 -18.30 -4.29 -1.25
CA GLU A 29 -18.84 -5.28 -0.31
C GLU A 29 -18.29 -5.10 1.10
N ASN A 30 -17.00 -4.81 1.23
CA ASN A 30 -16.34 -4.69 2.53
C ASN A 30 -16.39 -3.28 3.12
N SER A 31 -16.49 -2.23 2.30
CA SER A 31 -16.53 -0.82 2.72
C SER A 31 -15.37 -0.47 3.68
N TYR A 32 -14.13 -0.63 3.21
CA TYR A 32 -12.94 -0.36 4.00
C TYR A 32 -12.87 1.10 4.48
N ASP A 33 -12.36 1.31 5.68
CA ASP A 33 -12.11 2.66 6.22
C ASP A 33 -10.84 3.27 5.60
N LEU A 34 -9.82 2.43 5.42
CA LEU A 34 -8.51 2.80 4.88
C LEU A 34 -8.00 1.73 3.92
N ILE A 35 -7.34 2.18 2.84
CA ILE A 35 -6.72 1.30 1.86
C ILE A 35 -5.33 1.84 1.50
N CYS A 36 -4.32 0.96 1.48
CA CYS A 36 -2.98 1.24 0.97
C CYS A 36 -2.72 0.42 -0.29
N PHE A 37 -2.40 1.10 -1.38
CA PHE A 37 -2.07 0.46 -2.65
C PHE A 37 -0.65 0.75 -3.09
N GLN A 38 -0.03 -0.24 -3.74
CA GLN A 38 1.28 -0.13 -4.36
C GLN A 38 1.15 -0.40 -5.87
N GLU A 39 2.16 0.03 -6.63
CA GLU A 39 2.22 -0.05 -8.09
C GLU A 39 1.00 0.58 -8.78
N ILE A 40 0.49 1.65 -8.19
CA ILE A 40 -0.57 2.44 -8.80
C ILE A 40 0.01 3.20 -9.98
N ASN A 41 -0.52 2.95 -11.16
CA ASN A 41 0.02 3.51 -12.39
C ASN A 41 -1.01 4.21 -13.28
N GLN A 42 -0.47 5.00 -14.21
CA GLN A 42 -1.16 5.64 -15.33
C GLN A 42 -0.24 5.68 -16.54
N GLU A 43 -0.76 5.55 -17.75
CA GLU A 43 0.05 5.60 -18.96
C GLU A 43 0.57 7.02 -19.23
N ILE A 44 1.87 7.17 -19.48
CA ILE A 44 2.55 8.46 -19.70
C ILE A 44 1.90 9.25 -20.86
N THR A 45 1.42 8.55 -21.88
CA THR A 45 0.86 9.15 -23.10
C THR A 45 -0.63 9.43 -23.03
N SER A 46 -1.32 9.02 -21.98
CA SER A 46 -2.76 9.25 -21.86
C SER A 46 -3.08 10.70 -21.49
N ALA A 47 -4.32 11.12 -21.74
CA ALA A 47 -4.72 12.51 -21.56
C ALA A 47 -4.78 12.91 -20.09
N GLN A 48 -4.32 14.11 -19.78
CA GLN A 48 -4.41 14.70 -18.44
C GLN A 48 -5.86 15.10 -18.12
N VAL A 49 -6.26 14.92 -16.86
CA VAL A 49 -7.59 15.23 -16.37
C VAL A 49 -7.55 15.78 -14.94
N GLU A 50 -8.66 16.37 -14.49
CA GLU A 50 -8.83 16.75 -13.10
C GLU A 50 -8.92 15.50 -12.19
N ALA A 51 -8.19 15.53 -11.08
CA ALA A 51 -8.15 14.42 -10.13
C ALA A 51 -9.42 14.28 -9.26
N GLY A 52 -10.24 15.34 -9.23
CA GLY A 52 -11.43 15.42 -8.40
C GLY A 52 -11.19 16.06 -7.02
N PRO A 53 -12.29 16.45 -6.33
CA PRO A 53 -12.22 17.31 -5.15
C PRO A 53 -11.69 16.63 -3.88
N LEU A 54 -11.59 15.31 -3.85
CA LEU A 54 -11.10 14.54 -2.69
C LEU A 54 -9.64 14.10 -2.85
N TYR A 55 -8.99 14.49 -3.94
CA TYR A 55 -7.56 14.26 -4.15
C TYR A 55 -6.73 15.23 -3.32
N GLN A 56 -5.72 14.71 -2.63
CA GLN A 56 -4.72 15.48 -1.91
C GLN A 56 -3.38 15.36 -2.66
N PRO A 57 -3.00 16.36 -3.46
CA PRO A 57 -1.76 16.32 -4.25
C PRO A 57 -0.53 16.37 -3.35
N LEU A 58 0.53 15.69 -3.79
CA LEU A 58 1.84 15.68 -3.13
C LEU A 58 2.86 16.45 -3.99
N PRO A 59 3.98 16.93 -3.42
CA PRO A 59 4.95 17.75 -4.14
C PRO A 59 5.56 17.08 -5.38
N SER A 60 5.79 15.76 -5.36
CA SER A 60 6.31 15.00 -6.50
C SER A 60 5.23 14.55 -7.48
N ALA A 61 3.95 14.84 -7.19
CA ALA A 61 2.86 14.29 -7.97
C ALA A 61 2.93 14.74 -9.44
N GLU A 62 2.97 13.79 -10.34
CA GLU A 62 2.69 14.01 -11.74
C GLU A 62 1.22 14.40 -11.94
N LEU A 63 0.93 15.05 -13.07
CA LEU A 63 -0.44 15.36 -13.43
C LEU A 63 -1.26 14.07 -13.57
N ILE A 64 -2.47 14.08 -13.07
CA ILE A 64 -3.34 12.90 -13.11
C ILE A 64 -3.87 12.71 -14.52
N HIS A 65 -3.74 11.50 -15.03
CA HIS A 65 -4.22 11.11 -16.35
C HIS A 65 -5.58 10.38 -16.30
N GLN A 66 -6.25 10.31 -17.45
CA GLN A 66 -7.61 9.74 -17.55
C GLN A 66 -7.68 8.27 -17.10
N ASP A 67 -6.59 7.53 -17.27
CA ASP A 67 -6.44 6.12 -16.92
C ASP A 67 -5.77 5.87 -15.55
N HIS A 68 -5.53 6.92 -14.75
CA HIS A 68 -4.95 6.74 -13.42
C HIS A 68 -5.80 5.77 -12.59
N TYR A 69 -5.19 4.65 -12.19
CA TYR A 69 -5.90 3.51 -11.63
C TYR A 69 -6.77 3.88 -10.42
N VAL A 70 -6.20 4.56 -9.41
CA VAL A 70 -6.95 4.97 -8.22
C VAL A 70 -7.99 6.05 -8.53
N ARG A 71 -7.71 7.00 -9.43
CA ARG A 71 -8.71 8.01 -9.83
C ARG A 71 -9.96 7.33 -10.39
N LEU A 72 -9.80 6.37 -11.30
CA LEU A 72 -10.93 5.62 -11.85
C LEU A 72 -11.65 4.81 -10.76
N LEU A 73 -10.89 4.22 -9.85
CA LEU A 73 -11.45 3.43 -8.76
C LEU A 73 -12.32 4.29 -7.83
N VAL A 74 -11.82 5.45 -7.37
CA VAL A 74 -12.60 6.34 -6.49
C VAL A 74 -13.80 6.95 -7.18
N GLU A 75 -13.72 7.21 -8.49
CA GLU A 75 -14.86 7.64 -9.29
C GLU A 75 -15.97 6.57 -9.32
N LYS A 76 -15.61 5.31 -9.59
CA LYS A 76 -16.55 4.18 -9.59
C LYS A 76 -17.11 3.86 -8.20
N LEU A 77 -16.31 3.99 -7.15
CA LEU A 77 -16.75 3.85 -5.76
C LEU A 77 -17.76 4.96 -5.39
N ALA A 78 -17.53 6.19 -5.84
CA ALA A 78 -18.48 7.30 -5.62
C ALA A 78 -19.84 7.05 -6.30
N GLU A 79 -19.88 6.47 -7.51
CA GLU A 79 -21.10 6.03 -8.18
C GLU A 79 -21.88 4.98 -7.35
N LYS A 80 -21.18 4.22 -6.50
CA LYS A 80 -21.76 3.24 -5.55
C LYS A 80 -22.06 3.81 -4.17
N GLY A 81 -21.87 5.12 -3.97
CA GLY A 81 -22.11 5.81 -2.70
C GLY A 81 -20.97 5.78 -1.70
N LEU A 82 -19.82 5.22 -2.07
CA LEU A 82 -18.62 5.21 -1.25
C LEU A 82 -17.69 6.35 -1.67
N LYS A 83 -17.33 7.22 -0.74
CA LYS A 83 -16.46 8.37 -0.98
C LYS A 83 -15.13 8.18 -0.26
N TYR A 84 -14.03 8.36 -0.99
CA TYR A 84 -12.69 8.29 -0.43
C TYR A 84 -11.92 9.57 -0.74
N TYR A 85 -11.32 10.16 0.30
CA TYR A 85 -10.15 11.03 0.16
C TYR A 85 -8.99 10.18 -0.28
N TRP A 86 -8.12 10.69 -1.16
CA TRP A 86 -7.02 9.90 -1.65
C TRP A 86 -5.80 10.74 -1.99
N THR A 87 -4.64 10.11 -1.93
CA THR A 87 -3.35 10.68 -2.31
C THR A 87 -2.52 9.66 -3.06
N TRP A 88 -1.54 10.13 -3.82
CA TRP A 88 -0.65 9.30 -4.60
C TRP A 88 0.75 9.91 -4.59
N ALA A 89 1.75 9.15 -4.10
CA ALA A 89 3.16 9.49 -4.14
C ALA A 89 3.78 8.83 -5.38
N TYR A 90 4.18 9.65 -6.32
CA TYR A 90 4.83 9.21 -7.55
C TYR A 90 6.27 8.78 -7.28
N ASN A 91 6.68 7.62 -7.75
CA ASN A 91 8.01 7.06 -7.60
C ASN A 91 8.85 7.24 -8.87
N HIS A 92 8.51 6.51 -9.91
CA HIS A 92 9.32 6.43 -11.13
C HIS A 92 8.47 6.05 -12.35
N ILE A 93 9.12 5.96 -13.49
CA ILE A 93 8.57 5.41 -14.72
C ILE A 93 8.75 3.89 -14.69
N GLY A 94 7.64 3.16 -14.52
CA GLY A 94 7.62 1.71 -14.62
C GLY A 94 7.52 1.24 -16.06
N TYR A 95 8.33 0.25 -16.44
CA TYR A 95 8.32 -0.42 -17.75
C TYR A 95 8.42 0.53 -18.96
N ASP A 96 9.12 1.67 -18.81
CA ASP A 96 9.23 2.74 -19.83
C ASP A 96 7.87 3.26 -20.35
N ARG A 97 6.80 3.05 -19.62
CA ARG A 97 5.43 3.30 -20.07
C ARG A 97 4.55 4.00 -19.07
N TYR A 98 4.70 3.72 -17.81
CA TYR A 98 3.76 4.16 -16.76
C TYR A 98 4.43 5.07 -15.75
N HIS A 99 3.76 6.16 -15.38
CA HIS A 99 4.03 6.79 -14.10
C HIS A 99 3.51 5.88 -12.98
N GLU A 100 4.36 5.48 -12.07
CA GLU A 100 4.04 4.50 -11.04
C GLU A 100 4.35 5.03 -9.64
N GLY A 101 3.54 4.62 -8.65
CA GLY A 101 3.71 5.04 -7.27
C GLY A 101 2.83 4.30 -6.29
N VAL A 102 2.70 4.84 -5.10
CA VAL A 102 1.90 4.27 -4.01
C VAL A 102 0.77 5.22 -3.62
N ALA A 103 -0.36 4.67 -3.18
CA ALA A 103 -1.54 5.47 -2.86
C ALA A 103 -2.16 5.09 -1.51
N ILE A 104 -2.85 6.06 -0.90
CA ILE A 104 -3.70 5.88 0.27
C ILE A 104 -5.10 6.37 -0.06
N LEU A 105 -6.12 5.59 0.31
CA LEU A 105 -7.52 5.98 0.28
C LEU A 105 -8.07 5.93 1.70
N SER A 106 -8.90 6.92 2.05
CA SER A 106 -9.54 7.02 3.37
C SER A 106 -10.98 7.48 3.24
N ASN A 107 -11.90 6.87 3.97
CA ASN A 107 -13.28 7.33 4.07
C ASN A 107 -13.43 8.59 4.96
N THR A 108 -12.38 8.98 5.67
CA THR A 108 -12.26 10.22 6.46
C THR A 108 -11.24 11.17 5.82
N PRO A 109 -11.32 12.49 6.08
CA PRO A 109 -10.33 13.45 5.58
C PRO A 109 -8.91 13.07 5.97
N ILE A 110 -7.97 13.31 5.06
CA ILE A 110 -6.54 13.06 5.26
C ILE A 110 -5.73 14.36 5.16
N GLU A 111 -4.66 14.44 5.93
CA GLU A 111 -3.55 15.36 5.70
C GLU A 111 -2.36 14.54 5.19
N ALA A 112 -2.03 14.70 3.91
CA ALA A 112 -1.09 13.82 3.23
C ALA A 112 0.26 14.48 2.98
N ARG A 113 1.33 13.68 3.05
CA ARG A 113 2.69 14.03 2.65
C ARG A 113 3.41 12.83 2.09
N GLU A 114 4.50 13.08 1.38
CA GLU A 114 5.40 12.04 0.89
C GLU A 114 6.76 12.09 1.58
N ILE A 115 7.45 10.96 1.56
CA ILE A 115 8.80 10.84 2.10
C ILE A 115 9.64 10.16 1.03
N LEU A 116 10.62 10.88 0.46
CA LEU A 116 11.64 10.27 -0.37
C LEU A 116 12.55 9.41 0.54
N VAL A 117 12.52 8.12 0.36
CA VAL A 117 13.27 7.17 1.19
C VAL A 117 14.51 6.63 0.48
N SER A 118 14.53 6.59 -0.86
CA SER A 118 15.68 6.18 -1.64
C SER A 118 16.80 7.21 -1.66
N ASP A 119 18.03 6.79 -1.98
CA ASP A 119 19.16 7.68 -2.27
C ASP A 119 18.99 8.44 -3.58
N VAL A 120 18.22 7.84 -4.49
CA VAL A 120 17.95 8.36 -5.83
C VAL A 120 16.64 9.13 -5.81
N ASP A 121 16.61 10.25 -6.54
CA ASP A 121 15.43 11.05 -6.88
C ASP A 121 15.45 11.33 -8.38
N ASP A 122 15.24 10.27 -9.17
CA ASP A 122 15.23 10.30 -10.64
C ASP A 122 14.05 9.45 -11.14
N PRO A 123 13.06 10.03 -11.80
CA PRO A 123 11.90 9.28 -12.28
C PRO A 123 12.23 8.22 -13.33
N THR A 124 13.41 8.26 -13.94
CA THR A 124 13.87 7.25 -14.89
C THR A 124 14.60 6.08 -14.21
N ASP A 125 14.86 6.18 -12.92
CA ASP A 125 15.48 5.12 -12.12
C ASP A 125 14.42 4.44 -11.23
N TYR A 126 14.17 3.16 -11.47
CA TYR A 126 13.19 2.37 -10.72
C TYR A 126 13.54 2.17 -9.24
N HIS A 127 14.74 2.54 -8.82
CA HIS A 127 15.12 2.58 -7.40
C HIS A 127 14.60 3.84 -6.67
N THR A 128 14.01 4.80 -7.38
CA THR A 128 13.38 5.95 -6.74
C THR A 128 12.14 5.49 -5.96
N ARG A 129 12.18 5.66 -4.65
CA ARG A 129 11.13 5.21 -3.73
C ARG A 129 10.64 6.36 -2.86
N ARG A 130 9.33 6.58 -2.86
CA ARG A 130 8.62 7.44 -1.92
C ARG A 130 7.57 6.65 -1.18
N VAL A 131 7.38 6.99 0.06
CA VAL A 131 6.27 6.50 0.90
C VAL A 131 5.20 7.58 0.89
N ALA A 132 3.95 7.19 0.66
CA ALA A 132 2.80 8.06 0.96
C ALA A 132 2.48 7.92 2.44
N LEU A 133 2.38 9.06 3.14
CA LEU A 133 2.01 9.14 4.54
C LEU A 133 0.79 10.05 4.69
N ALA A 134 -0.25 9.58 5.37
CA ALA A 134 -1.45 10.34 5.65
C ALA A 134 -1.75 10.34 7.15
N GLU A 135 -2.08 11.50 7.69
CA GLU A 135 -2.64 11.64 9.03
C GLU A 135 -4.16 11.78 8.91
N THR A 136 -4.90 11.03 9.72
CA THR A 136 -6.37 11.01 9.69
C THR A 136 -6.94 10.72 11.06
N VAL A 137 -8.27 10.76 11.17
CA VAL A 137 -9.00 10.42 12.41
C VAL A 137 -9.94 9.26 12.10
N VAL A 138 -9.73 8.14 12.77
CA VAL A 138 -10.58 6.94 12.66
C VAL A 138 -11.19 6.63 14.02
N GLU A 139 -12.52 6.52 14.08
CA GLU A 139 -13.26 6.27 15.33
C GLU A 139 -12.91 7.28 16.44
N GLY A 140 -12.64 8.54 16.04
CA GLY A 140 -12.33 9.65 16.96
C GLY A 140 -10.89 9.67 17.49
N LYS A 141 -10.00 8.79 17.05
CA LYS A 141 -8.58 8.78 17.42
C LYS A 141 -7.70 9.11 16.22
N GLU A 142 -6.62 9.87 16.45
CA GLU A 142 -5.62 10.19 15.43
C GLU A 142 -4.82 8.95 15.03
N LEU A 143 -4.49 8.85 13.76
CA LEU A 143 -3.73 7.76 13.17
C LEU A 143 -2.83 8.28 12.05
N ALA A 144 -1.59 7.84 12.00
CA ALA A 144 -0.72 8.02 10.85
C ALA A 144 -0.67 6.70 10.06
N VAL A 145 -1.04 6.76 8.77
CA VAL A 145 -1.10 5.63 7.86
C VAL A 145 -0.06 5.81 6.77
N ALA A 146 0.72 4.77 6.48
CA ALA A 146 1.69 4.81 5.40
C ALA A 146 1.48 3.66 4.41
N SER A 147 1.48 3.99 3.12
CA SER A 147 1.58 3.04 2.02
C SER A 147 3.02 2.98 1.53
N VAL A 148 3.62 1.81 1.58
CA VAL A 148 5.03 1.60 1.24
C VAL A 148 5.20 0.63 0.07
N HIS A 149 6.23 0.87 -0.73
CA HIS A 149 6.80 -0.09 -1.68
C HIS A 149 8.32 0.09 -1.62
N LEU A 150 8.98 -0.67 -0.72
CA LEU A 150 10.41 -0.54 -0.46
C LEU A 150 11.23 -1.49 -1.32
N SER A 151 12.54 -1.30 -1.31
CA SER A 151 13.49 -2.12 -2.04
C SER A 151 13.83 -3.43 -1.28
N TRP A 152 14.55 -4.33 -1.95
CA TRP A 152 15.10 -5.55 -1.34
C TRP A 152 16.24 -5.21 -0.36
N TRP A 153 16.50 -6.11 0.59
CA TRP A 153 17.51 -5.95 1.62
C TRP A 153 18.88 -5.47 1.08
N ASP A 154 19.35 -6.10 0.02
CA ASP A 154 20.64 -5.84 -0.61
C ASP A 154 20.62 -4.73 -1.70
N LYS A 155 19.47 -4.07 -1.90
CA LYS A 155 19.24 -3.06 -2.93
C LYS A 155 18.74 -1.71 -2.41
N GLY A 156 19.09 -1.35 -1.15
CA GLY A 156 18.77 -0.05 -0.59
C GLY A 156 17.78 -0.04 0.56
N PHE A 157 17.16 -1.16 0.90
CA PHE A 157 16.17 -1.24 1.98
C PHE A 157 16.66 -0.65 3.31
N GLN A 158 17.92 -0.89 3.68
CA GLN A 158 18.46 -0.46 4.98
C GLN A 158 18.43 1.06 5.14
N GLU A 159 18.85 1.77 4.10
CA GLU A 159 18.85 3.24 4.05
C GLU A 159 17.43 3.79 3.91
N GLU A 160 16.60 3.15 3.10
CA GLU A 160 15.18 3.51 2.94
C GLU A 160 14.44 3.39 4.27
N TRP A 161 14.60 2.26 4.97
CA TRP A 161 13.99 2.05 6.27
C TRP A 161 14.49 3.05 7.31
N ALA A 162 15.80 3.31 7.37
CA ALA A 162 16.39 4.25 8.32
C ALA A 162 15.82 5.68 8.14
N ARG A 163 15.66 6.16 6.89
CA ARG A 163 15.05 7.46 6.60
C ARG A 163 13.58 7.49 6.97
N PHE A 164 12.84 6.45 6.62
CA PHE A 164 11.42 6.35 6.96
C PHE A 164 11.21 6.30 8.47
N GLU A 165 11.95 5.44 9.17
CA GLU A 165 11.93 5.33 10.63
C GLU A 165 12.20 6.68 11.32
N ALA A 166 13.17 7.45 10.82
CA ALA A 166 13.50 8.76 11.38
C ALA A 166 12.30 9.73 11.33
N VAL A 167 11.57 9.75 10.21
CA VAL A 167 10.35 10.57 10.07
C VAL A 167 9.24 10.08 10.99
N LEU A 168 9.04 8.76 11.08
CA LEU A 168 7.98 8.18 11.90
C LEU A 168 8.18 8.47 13.41
N LYS A 169 9.42 8.53 13.88
CA LYS A 169 9.76 8.87 15.28
C LYS A 169 9.26 10.27 15.68
N GLU A 170 9.19 11.20 14.75
CA GLU A 170 8.77 12.58 15.01
C GLU A 170 7.23 12.73 15.08
N LEU A 171 6.45 11.72 14.63
CA LEU A 171 5.00 11.84 14.52
C LEU A 171 4.27 11.82 15.86
N ASN A 172 4.79 11.10 16.84
CA ASN A 172 4.17 10.94 18.15
C ASN A 172 2.68 10.57 18.11
N LYS A 173 2.31 9.70 17.14
CA LYS A 173 0.95 9.20 16.89
C LYS A 173 0.98 7.68 16.68
N PRO A 174 -0.15 6.99 16.92
CA PRO A 174 -0.27 5.58 16.50
C PRO A 174 -0.01 5.42 15.00
N LEU A 175 0.68 4.35 14.64
CA LEU A 175 1.15 4.07 13.28
C LEU A 175 0.42 2.85 12.70
N LEU A 176 0.08 2.92 11.42
CA LEU A 176 -0.36 1.82 10.57
C LEU A 176 0.48 1.87 9.28
N LEU A 177 1.46 0.98 9.17
CA LEU A 177 2.37 0.91 8.03
C LEU A 177 2.02 -0.33 7.22
N ALA A 178 1.73 -0.18 5.94
CA ALA A 178 1.33 -1.32 5.14
C ALA A 178 1.81 -1.22 3.69
N GLY A 179 1.97 -2.37 3.06
CA GLY A 179 2.34 -2.49 1.67
C GLY A 179 3.40 -3.53 1.42
N ASP A 180 4.07 -3.39 0.29
CA ASP A 180 5.15 -4.24 -0.16
C ASP A 180 6.49 -3.76 0.40
N PHE A 181 7.03 -4.53 1.33
CA PHE A 181 8.34 -4.24 1.94
C PHE A 181 9.48 -4.98 1.22
N ASN A 182 9.16 -5.85 0.25
CA ASN A 182 10.15 -6.63 -0.51
C ASN A 182 11.20 -7.38 0.33
N ASN A 183 10.84 -7.73 1.56
CA ASN A 183 11.72 -8.43 2.51
C ASN A 183 10.97 -9.59 3.15
N PRO A 184 11.35 -10.84 2.88
CA PRO A 184 10.61 -12.00 3.35
C PRO A 184 10.54 -12.12 4.87
N ALA A 185 9.42 -12.61 5.37
CA ALA A 185 9.21 -12.85 6.79
C ALA A 185 10.33 -13.72 7.40
N GLY A 186 10.83 -13.28 8.54
CA GLY A 186 11.92 -13.95 9.27
C GLY A 186 13.33 -13.62 8.78
N GLN A 187 13.49 -12.90 7.66
CA GLN A 187 14.79 -12.46 7.13
C GLN A 187 15.19 -11.08 7.67
N GLU A 188 16.39 -10.62 7.28
CA GLU A 188 17.05 -9.44 7.84
C GLU A 188 16.20 -8.19 7.81
N GLY A 189 15.58 -7.86 6.69
CA GLY A 189 14.76 -6.64 6.56
C GLY A 189 13.51 -6.67 7.45
N TYR A 190 12.82 -7.81 7.51
CA TYR A 190 11.72 -8.01 8.44
C TYR A 190 12.17 -7.87 9.91
N GLN A 191 13.31 -8.46 10.28
CA GLN A 191 13.86 -8.35 11.62
C GLN A 191 14.28 -6.90 11.96
N ALA A 192 14.83 -6.16 11.00
CA ALA A 192 15.17 -4.75 11.18
C ALA A 192 13.95 -3.89 11.52
N ILE A 193 12.79 -4.15 10.86
CA ILE A 193 11.53 -3.45 11.18
C ILE A 193 11.10 -3.77 12.63
N LEU A 194 11.09 -5.03 13.01
CA LEU A 194 10.66 -5.44 14.36
C LEU A 194 11.60 -4.98 15.47
N ALA A 195 12.90 -4.81 15.17
CA ALA A 195 13.90 -4.28 16.09
C ALA A 195 13.86 -2.75 16.21
N SER A 196 13.06 -2.07 15.40
CA SER A 196 12.91 -0.62 15.42
C SER A 196 12.43 -0.09 16.79
N PRO A 197 12.95 1.06 17.25
CA PRO A 197 12.46 1.73 18.47
C PRO A 197 11.01 2.23 18.36
N LEU A 198 10.38 2.15 17.19
CA LEU A 198 8.94 2.41 16.99
C LEU A 198 8.05 1.38 17.71
N ASN A 199 8.61 0.26 18.16
CA ASN A 199 7.91 -0.83 18.84
C ASN A 199 6.69 -1.36 18.03
N LEU A 200 6.87 -1.51 16.74
CA LEU A 200 5.86 -2.04 15.84
C LEU A 200 5.57 -3.53 16.13
N GLN A 201 4.35 -3.92 15.83
CA GLN A 201 3.92 -5.32 15.84
C GLN A 201 3.48 -5.72 14.43
N ASP A 202 3.84 -6.93 14.01
CA ASP A 202 3.33 -7.53 12.78
C ASP A 202 1.89 -7.99 13.01
N ALA A 203 0.95 -7.42 12.28
CA ALA A 203 -0.47 -7.74 12.39
C ALA A 203 -0.74 -9.23 12.17
N PHE A 204 0.01 -9.89 11.28
CA PHE A 204 -0.12 -11.33 11.03
C PHE A 204 0.21 -12.18 12.28
N GLU A 205 1.24 -11.78 13.03
CA GLU A 205 1.69 -12.54 14.21
C GLU A 205 0.82 -12.31 15.44
N VAL A 206 0.19 -11.12 15.55
CA VAL A 206 -0.59 -10.73 16.74
C VAL A 206 -2.09 -10.82 16.56
N ALA A 207 -2.59 -11.11 15.34
CA ALA A 207 -4.01 -11.24 15.07
C ALA A 207 -4.67 -12.33 15.92
N LYS A 208 -5.85 -12.05 16.47
CA LYS A 208 -6.64 -13.07 17.18
C LYS A 208 -7.14 -14.16 16.24
N GLU A 209 -7.51 -13.77 15.02
CA GLU A 209 -7.89 -14.68 13.94
C GLU A 209 -7.05 -14.37 12.69
N ARG A 210 -6.51 -15.39 12.07
CA ARG A 210 -5.75 -15.24 10.82
C ARG A 210 -6.02 -16.34 9.82
N SER A 211 -5.95 -15.99 8.53
CA SER A 211 -6.02 -16.96 7.43
C SER A 211 -5.07 -16.59 6.28
N GLY A 212 -4.60 -17.60 5.58
CA GLY A 212 -3.53 -17.47 4.60
C GLY A 212 -2.15 -17.45 5.24
N SER A 213 -1.09 -17.43 4.44
CA SER A 213 0.30 -17.49 4.93
C SER A 213 1.28 -16.68 4.09
N TYR A 214 0.97 -16.47 2.83
CA TYR A 214 1.86 -15.88 1.83
C TYR A 214 1.14 -14.75 1.11
N THR A 215 1.91 -13.78 0.63
CA THR A 215 1.38 -12.65 -0.13
C THR A 215 1.80 -12.69 -1.60
N VAL A 216 2.73 -13.56 -1.95
CA VAL A 216 3.14 -13.78 -3.34
C VAL A 216 3.34 -15.26 -3.64
N PRO A 217 2.97 -15.74 -4.85
CA PRO A 217 3.32 -17.07 -5.32
C PRO A 217 4.81 -17.18 -5.68
N PRO A 218 5.33 -18.38 -5.98
CA PRO A 218 6.67 -18.53 -6.54
C PRO A 218 6.84 -17.80 -7.89
N GLU A 219 8.08 -17.44 -8.22
CA GLU A 219 8.51 -16.96 -9.55
C GLU A 219 7.86 -15.66 -10.05
N ILE A 220 7.33 -14.80 -9.17
CA ILE A 220 6.83 -13.48 -9.60
C ILE A 220 7.96 -12.54 -10.03
N ASP A 221 7.63 -11.44 -10.68
CA ASP A 221 8.61 -10.41 -11.03
C ASP A 221 9.28 -9.84 -9.77
N GLY A 222 10.56 -9.54 -9.85
CA GLY A 222 11.38 -9.19 -8.67
C GLY A 222 11.88 -10.39 -7.85
N TRP A 223 11.23 -11.58 -7.95
CA TRP A 223 11.53 -12.79 -7.18
C TRP A 223 11.76 -14.01 -8.07
N LYS A 224 12.24 -13.82 -9.30
CA LYS A 224 12.59 -14.89 -10.24
C LYS A 224 13.69 -15.78 -9.65
N GLY A 225 13.47 -17.11 -9.73
CA GLY A 225 14.36 -18.14 -9.14
C GLY A 225 13.95 -18.55 -7.73
N ASN A 226 12.93 -17.92 -7.12
CA ASN A 226 12.37 -18.36 -5.86
C ASN A 226 11.25 -19.39 -6.10
N SER A 227 11.47 -20.62 -5.67
CA SER A 227 10.53 -21.74 -5.87
C SER A 227 9.43 -21.85 -4.83
N GLU A 228 9.50 -21.06 -3.76
CA GLU A 228 8.55 -21.11 -2.64
C GLU A 228 7.73 -19.80 -2.57
N PRO A 229 6.46 -19.86 -2.12
CA PRO A 229 5.70 -18.64 -1.89
C PRO A 229 6.28 -17.85 -0.72
N LEU A 230 6.19 -16.51 -0.79
CA LEU A 230 6.75 -15.62 0.23
C LEU A 230 5.68 -14.72 0.84
N ARG A 231 5.95 -14.23 2.05
CA ARG A 231 5.25 -13.10 2.64
C ARG A 231 6.21 -11.92 2.65
N ILE A 232 5.93 -10.94 1.81
CA ILE A 232 6.71 -9.71 1.62
C ILE A 232 5.87 -8.45 1.78
N ASP A 233 4.54 -8.60 1.72
CA ASP A 233 3.58 -7.57 2.06
C ASP A 233 3.19 -7.70 3.54
N TYR A 234 3.04 -6.56 4.20
CA TYR A 234 2.78 -6.53 5.64
C TYR A 234 1.79 -5.45 6.04
N VAL A 235 1.23 -5.64 7.23
CA VAL A 235 0.56 -4.63 8.02
C VAL A 235 1.28 -4.57 9.37
N PHE A 236 2.05 -3.52 9.60
CA PHE A 236 2.67 -3.23 10.90
C PHE A 236 1.87 -2.16 11.62
N THR A 237 1.64 -2.34 12.91
CA THR A 237 0.90 -1.38 13.72
C THR A 237 1.62 -1.03 15.01
N SER A 238 1.34 0.16 15.54
CA SER A 238 1.66 0.49 16.94
C SER A 238 0.90 -0.43 17.89
N LYS A 239 1.43 -0.61 19.09
CA LYS A 239 0.82 -1.48 20.12
C LYS A 239 -0.53 -0.98 20.66
N ASP A 240 -0.89 0.28 20.41
CA ASP A 240 -2.19 0.87 20.74
C ASP A 240 -3.33 0.32 19.86
N ILE A 241 -2.98 -0.34 18.76
CA ILE A 241 -3.92 -0.96 17.82
C ILE A 241 -3.97 -2.46 18.11
N GLN A 242 -5.16 -2.98 18.31
CA GLN A 242 -5.42 -4.42 18.43
C GLN A 242 -5.82 -4.97 17.06
N VAL A 243 -5.26 -6.09 16.69
CA VAL A 243 -5.58 -6.79 15.45
C VAL A 243 -6.58 -7.91 15.77
N GLU A 244 -7.84 -7.69 15.40
CA GLU A 244 -8.91 -8.67 15.61
C GLU A 244 -8.79 -9.82 14.63
N ARG A 245 -8.60 -9.45 13.33
CA ARG A 245 -8.46 -10.42 12.24
C ARG A 245 -7.47 -9.92 11.21
N LEU A 246 -6.70 -10.84 10.63
CA LEU A 246 -5.94 -10.61 9.41
C LEU A 246 -6.12 -11.77 8.44
N GLN A 247 -6.44 -11.45 7.19
CA GLN A 247 -6.68 -12.44 6.15
C GLN A 247 -5.86 -12.09 4.90
N VAL A 248 -5.26 -13.12 4.31
CA VAL A 248 -4.78 -13.02 2.94
C VAL A 248 -5.99 -13.14 2.02
N VAL A 249 -6.16 -12.16 1.13
CA VAL A 249 -7.28 -12.11 0.16
C VAL A 249 -6.72 -12.03 -1.26
N PHE A 250 -7.55 -12.33 -2.25
CA PHE A 250 -7.17 -12.35 -3.67
C PHE A 250 -6.11 -13.41 -4.01
N ASP A 251 -6.07 -14.50 -3.24
CA ASP A 251 -5.13 -15.61 -3.42
C ASP A 251 -5.59 -16.65 -4.48
N GLY A 252 -6.73 -16.41 -5.11
CA GLY A 252 -7.33 -17.31 -6.09
C GLY A 252 -8.01 -18.55 -5.49
N GLN A 253 -8.04 -18.68 -4.16
CA GLN A 253 -8.70 -19.78 -3.46
C GLN A 253 -10.05 -19.39 -2.89
N GLN A 254 -10.08 -18.39 -2.03
CA GLN A 254 -11.32 -17.85 -1.43
C GLN A 254 -11.88 -16.67 -2.23
N ASN A 255 -11.00 -15.82 -2.75
CA ASN A 255 -11.35 -14.68 -3.59
C ASN A 255 -10.62 -14.80 -4.94
N PRO A 256 -11.21 -14.27 -6.04
CA PRO A 256 -10.53 -14.19 -7.32
C PRO A 256 -9.21 -13.42 -7.21
N GLN A 257 -8.17 -13.91 -7.88
CA GLN A 257 -6.89 -13.21 -7.96
C GLN A 257 -7.02 -11.93 -8.80
N VAL A 258 -6.56 -10.80 -8.25
CA VAL A 258 -6.64 -9.48 -8.91
C VAL A 258 -5.28 -8.88 -9.22
N SER A 259 -4.21 -9.45 -8.68
CA SER A 259 -2.81 -9.04 -8.85
C SER A 259 -1.91 -10.27 -8.82
N ASP A 260 -0.65 -10.11 -9.19
CA ASP A 260 0.40 -11.11 -8.93
C ASP A 260 0.79 -11.14 -7.43
N HIS A 261 0.44 -10.10 -6.65
CA HIS A 261 0.42 -10.13 -5.20
C HIS A 261 -0.96 -10.48 -4.65
N TYR A 262 -1.00 -11.04 -3.43
CA TYR A 262 -2.21 -11.24 -2.65
C TYR A 262 -2.39 -10.09 -1.67
N GLY A 263 -3.63 -9.64 -1.47
CA GLY A 263 -3.95 -8.57 -0.54
C GLY A 263 -3.94 -9.03 0.92
N LEU A 264 -3.79 -8.07 1.83
CA LEU A 264 -4.00 -8.26 3.26
C LEU A 264 -5.19 -7.42 3.71
N GLN A 265 -6.24 -8.10 4.17
CA GLN A 265 -7.40 -7.49 4.80
C GLN A 265 -7.27 -7.60 6.32
N ALA A 266 -7.44 -6.48 7.03
CA ALA A 266 -7.39 -6.48 8.49
C ALA A 266 -8.64 -5.86 9.11
N GLU A 267 -9.08 -6.44 10.22
CA GLU A 267 -10.01 -5.81 11.16
C GLU A 267 -9.23 -5.38 12.39
N LEU A 268 -9.24 -4.09 12.63
CA LEU A 268 -8.43 -3.44 13.67
C LEU A 268 -9.35 -2.71 14.65
N SER A 269 -8.94 -2.64 15.91
CA SER A 269 -9.61 -1.85 16.93
C SER A 269 -8.62 -1.11 17.81
N TRP A 270 -9.05 -0.06 18.46
CA TRP A 270 -8.22 0.62 19.45
C TRP A 270 -8.20 -0.17 20.75
N LYS A 271 -7.03 -0.27 21.37
CA LYS A 271 -6.94 -0.74 22.75
C LYS A 271 -7.48 0.31 23.70
N ASP A 272 -8.12 -0.15 24.78
CA ASP A 272 -8.65 0.68 25.86
C ASP A 272 -7.52 1.41 26.61
#